data_e07a6bc4218773902beb1edc8f88ed57
#
_entry.id   e07a6bc4218773902beb1edc8f88ed57
#
_cell.length_a   1.000
_cell.length_b   1.000
_cell.length_c   1.000
_cell.angle_alpha   90.00
_cell.angle_beta   90.00
_cell.angle_gamma   90.00
#
_symmetry.space_group_name_H-M   'P 1'
#
loop_
_entity.id
_entity.type
_entity.pdbx_description
1 polymer ?
#
loop_
_entity_poly.entity_id
_entity_poly.type
_entity_poly.pdbx_seq_one_letter_code
_entity_poly.pdbx_strand_id
1 'polypeptide(L)'
;MNGFSNIFINKKILIYGLGKSGTSALKFLKKKNKISLFDDNKKISLKQNIIKKKFDVIIISPGINKNKCKLKSFLKKNSKIIYTDLDVFKSFFNNECITITGTNGKSTTCQLLYEVLKKQGYDIKLAGNIGYPILSIKNIKPKSIFVIEASSYQLQYSKIFSSKYSTILNIKPDHLERHKTLKEYIKTKF
;
A
#
# COMPACT_ATOMS: atom_id res chain seq x y z
N MET A 1 -19.39 2.62 19.42
CA MET A 1 -18.65 1.97 18.31
C MET A 1 -19.59 1.87 17.14
N ASN A 2 -19.50 2.75 16.17
CA ASN A 2 -20.38 2.74 15.00
C ASN A 2 -20.07 1.50 14.15
N GLY A 3 -21.07 0.62 13.98
CA GLY A 3 -20.99 -0.68 13.33
C GLY A 3 -20.83 -0.64 11.79
N PHE A 4 -19.97 0.17 11.26
CA PHE A 4 -19.58 0.08 9.85
C PHE A 4 -18.63 -1.11 9.68
N SER A 5 -19.11 -2.16 9.04
CA SER A 5 -18.27 -3.32 8.71
C SER A 5 -17.08 -2.85 7.87
N ASN A 6 -15.85 -3.18 8.33
CA ASN A 6 -14.63 -2.87 7.60
C ASN A 6 -14.72 -3.43 6.17
N ILE A 7 -14.48 -2.58 5.17
CA ILE A 7 -14.62 -2.90 3.74
C ILE A 7 -13.74 -4.06 3.28
N PHE A 8 -12.77 -4.50 4.09
CA PHE A 8 -11.85 -5.59 3.82
C PHE A 8 -12.13 -6.85 4.65
N ILE A 9 -13.31 -7.00 5.26
CA ILE A 9 -13.70 -8.20 6.01
C ILE A 9 -14.85 -8.91 5.32
N ASN A 10 -14.82 -10.25 5.26
CA ASN A 10 -15.81 -11.13 4.62
C ASN A 10 -15.99 -10.81 3.12
N LYS A 11 -14.87 -10.57 2.42
CA LYS A 11 -14.84 -10.20 1.00
C LYS A 11 -14.21 -11.26 0.11
N LYS A 12 -14.57 -11.21 -1.18
CA LYS A 12 -13.85 -11.90 -2.26
C LYS A 12 -12.74 -10.94 -2.74
N ILE A 13 -11.50 -11.22 -2.36
CA ILE A 13 -10.36 -10.34 -2.62
C ILE A 13 -9.44 -10.95 -3.67
N LEU A 14 -9.07 -10.16 -4.67
CA LEU A 14 -7.94 -10.45 -5.52
C LEU A 14 -6.69 -9.74 -4.97
N ILE A 15 -5.62 -10.48 -4.71
CA ILE A 15 -4.30 -9.89 -4.46
C ILE A 15 -3.48 -10.03 -5.74
N TYR A 16 -3.10 -8.89 -6.31
CA TYR A 16 -2.33 -8.82 -7.54
C TYR A 16 -0.92 -8.31 -7.30
N GLY A 17 0.05 -9.17 -7.61
CA GLY A 17 1.47 -8.97 -7.30
C GLY A 17 1.83 -9.57 -5.94
N LEU A 18 2.73 -10.57 -5.93
CA LEU A 18 3.13 -11.31 -4.74
C LEU A 18 4.59 -11.05 -4.35
N GLY A 19 4.98 -9.78 -4.42
CA GLY A 19 6.16 -9.24 -3.76
C GLY A 19 5.94 -9.09 -2.25
N LYS A 20 6.82 -8.33 -1.57
CA LYS A 20 6.76 -8.13 -0.11
C LYS A 20 5.38 -7.60 0.36
N SER A 21 4.86 -6.54 -0.26
CA SER A 21 3.54 -5.97 0.09
C SER A 21 2.39 -6.93 -0.15
N GLY A 22 2.32 -7.58 -1.33
CA GLY A 22 1.23 -8.52 -1.63
C GLY A 22 1.25 -9.75 -0.73
N THR A 23 2.44 -10.27 -0.41
CA THR A 23 2.56 -11.41 0.51
C THR A 23 2.18 -11.03 1.94
N SER A 24 2.49 -9.80 2.39
CA SER A 24 2.04 -9.31 3.70
C SER A 24 0.53 -9.12 3.75
N ALA A 25 -0.07 -8.56 2.68
CA ALA A 25 -1.52 -8.42 2.55
C ALA A 25 -2.23 -9.79 2.57
N LEU A 26 -1.68 -10.80 1.88
CA LEU A 26 -2.20 -12.16 1.93
C LEU A 26 -2.21 -12.71 3.36
N LYS A 27 -1.09 -12.63 4.07
CA LYS A 27 -0.98 -13.13 5.44
C LYS A 27 -1.97 -12.44 6.38
N PHE A 28 -2.15 -11.13 6.21
CA PHE A 28 -3.03 -10.32 7.03
C PHE A 28 -4.52 -10.61 6.77
N LEU A 29 -4.92 -10.72 5.50
CA LEU A 29 -6.33 -10.79 5.10
C LEU A 29 -6.91 -12.21 5.01
N LYS A 30 -6.07 -13.27 4.87
CA LYS A 30 -6.52 -14.63 4.52
C LYS A 30 -7.50 -15.27 5.52
N LYS A 31 -7.42 -14.92 6.80
CA LYS A 31 -8.25 -15.56 7.84
C LYS A 31 -9.74 -15.16 7.77
N LYS A 32 -10.05 -14.00 7.20
CA LYS A 32 -11.40 -13.41 7.19
C LYS A 32 -11.98 -13.21 5.79
N ASN A 33 -11.30 -13.72 4.74
CA ASN A 33 -11.66 -13.41 3.36
C ASN A 33 -11.47 -14.61 2.42
N LYS A 34 -12.21 -14.63 1.31
CA LYS A 34 -11.98 -15.53 0.18
C LYS A 34 -10.96 -14.89 -0.76
N ILE A 35 -9.71 -15.39 -0.77
CA ILE A 35 -8.62 -14.78 -1.52
C ILE A 35 -8.32 -15.54 -2.80
N SER A 36 -8.19 -14.80 -3.90
CA SER A 36 -7.57 -15.24 -5.15
C SER A 36 -6.26 -14.51 -5.36
N LEU A 37 -5.29 -15.19 -5.93
CA LEU A 37 -3.94 -14.65 -6.15
C LEU A 37 -3.63 -14.58 -7.62
N PHE A 38 -2.96 -13.51 -8.04
CA PHE A 38 -2.41 -13.38 -9.38
C PHE A 38 -1.08 -12.61 -9.36
N ASP A 39 -0.15 -13.04 -10.20
CA ASP A 39 1.14 -12.38 -10.38
C ASP A 39 1.59 -12.56 -11.83
N ASP A 40 2.14 -11.52 -12.45
CA ASP A 40 2.54 -11.56 -13.85
C ASP A 40 3.73 -12.50 -14.10
N ASN A 41 4.57 -12.67 -13.09
CA ASN A 41 5.84 -13.43 -13.19
C ASN A 41 5.76 -14.80 -12.52
N LYS A 42 4.68 -15.11 -11.79
CA LYS A 42 4.51 -16.37 -11.07
C LYS A 42 3.36 -17.18 -11.65
N LYS A 43 3.57 -18.47 -11.88
CA LYS A 43 2.54 -19.40 -12.36
C LYS A 43 1.62 -19.83 -11.21
N ILE A 44 0.75 -18.94 -10.73
CA ILE A 44 -0.15 -19.21 -9.59
C ILE A 44 -1.58 -19.44 -10.07
N SER A 45 -2.06 -18.61 -10.97
CA SER A 45 -3.42 -18.72 -11.53
C SER A 45 -3.41 -18.32 -12.99
N LEU A 46 -4.24 -18.95 -13.78
CA LEU A 46 -4.45 -18.56 -15.16
C LEU A 46 -5.23 -17.25 -15.23
N LYS A 47 -4.81 -16.35 -16.12
CA LYS A 47 -5.50 -15.08 -16.37
C LYS A 47 -6.99 -15.26 -16.60
N GLN A 48 -7.38 -16.24 -17.40
CA GLN A 48 -8.78 -16.56 -17.72
C GLN A 48 -9.62 -16.88 -16.48
N ASN A 49 -9.04 -17.57 -15.48
CA ASN A 49 -9.72 -17.90 -14.24
C ASN A 49 -9.95 -16.66 -13.35
N ILE A 50 -9.09 -15.64 -13.48
CA ILE A 50 -9.25 -14.39 -12.73
C ILE A 50 -10.31 -13.49 -13.37
N ILE A 51 -10.25 -13.30 -14.68
CA ILE A 51 -11.18 -12.37 -15.37
C ILE A 51 -12.64 -12.83 -15.35
N LYS A 52 -12.90 -14.13 -15.16
CA LYS A 52 -14.25 -14.70 -15.03
C LYS A 52 -14.85 -14.50 -13.64
N LYS A 53 -14.05 -14.17 -12.62
CA LYS A 53 -14.51 -14.00 -11.25
C LYS A 53 -14.96 -12.58 -10.96
N LYS A 54 -15.94 -12.42 -10.07
CA LYS A 54 -16.31 -11.16 -9.46
C LYS A 54 -15.58 -11.02 -8.12
N PHE A 55 -15.00 -9.85 -7.89
CA PHE A 55 -14.32 -9.49 -6.65
C PHE A 55 -14.98 -8.26 -6.03
N ASP A 56 -14.96 -8.21 -4.69
CA ASP A 56 -15.41 -7.05 -3.93
C ASP A 56 -14.27 -6.04 -3.78
N VAL A 57 -13.02 -6.55 -3.73
CA VAL A 57 -11.80 -5.77 -3.51
C VAL A 57 -10.64 -6.35 -4.34
N ILE A 58 -9.81 -5.47 -4.85
CA ILE A 58 -8.53 -5.81 -5.49
C ILE A 58 -7.41 -5.09 -4.73
N ILE A 59 -6.51 -5.86 -4.11
CA ILE A 59 -5.28 -5.30 -3.52
C ILE A 59 -4.18 -5.40 -4.56
N ILE A 60 -3.66 -4.24 -4.97
CA ILE A 60 -2.59 -4.17 -5.95
C ILE A 60 -1.25 -3.85 -5.28
N SER A 61 -0.23 -4.65 -5.58
CA SER A 61 1.14 -4.34 -5.11
C SER A 61 1.73 -3.13 -5.84
N PRO A 62 2.54 -2.30 -5.18
CA PRO A 62 3.10 -1.07 -5.77
C PRO A 62 3.86 -1.30 -7.08
N GLY A 63 4.56 -2.44 -7.21
CA GLY A 63 5.31 -2.79 -8.42
C GLY A 63 4.45 -3.02 -9.67
N ILE A 64 3.14 -3.29 -9.51
CA ILE A 64 2.25 -3.55 -10.65
C ILE A 64 1.86 -2.24 -11.33
N ASN A 65 2.23 -2.11 -12.61
CA ASN A 65 1.76 -1.02 -13.44
C ASN A 65 0.44 -1.39 -14.11
N LYS A 66 -0.69 -0.85 -13.62
CA LYS A 66 -2.03 -1.18 -14.13
C LYS A 66 -2.22 -0.90 -15.64
N ASN A 67 -1.37 -0.07 -16.24
CA ASN A 67 -1.42 0.26 -17.68
C ASN A 67 -0.60 -0.70 -18.55
N LYS A 68 0.33 -1.48 -17.96
CA LYS A 68 1.25 -2.38 -18.69
C LYS A 68 1.17 -3.85 -18.24
N CYS A 69 0.29 -4.18 -17.28
CA CYS A 69 0.20 -5.53 -16.70
C CYS A 69 -0.74 -6.46 -17.49
N LYS A 70 -0.63 -7.78 -17.23
CA LYS A 70 -1.45 -8.80 -17.90
C LYS A 70 -2.97 -8.62 -17.68
N LEU A 71 -3.39 -8.04 -16.55
CA LEU A 71 -4.79 -7.77 -16.22
C LEU A 71 -5.26 -6.33 -16.52
N LYS A 72 -4.55 -5.57 -17.38
CA LYS A 72 -4.83 -4.16 -17.68
C LYS A 72 -6.32 -3.85 -17.91
N SER A 73 -6.96 -4.55 -18.83
CA SER A 73 -8.39 -4.30 -19.18
C SER A 73 -9.32 -4.65 -18.00
N PHE A 74 -9.02 -5.73 -17.27
CA PHE A 74 -9.76 -6.12 -16.08
C PHE A 74 -9.64 -5.06 -14.96
N LEU A 75 -8.43 -4.56 -14.69
CA LEU A 75 -8.22 -3.51 -13.68
C LEU A 75 -8.88 -2.19 -14.08
N LYS A 76 -8.90 -1.84 -15.37
CA LYS A 76 -9.60 -0.63 -15.85
C LYS A 76 -11.09 -0.70 -15.55
N LYS A 77 -11.74 -1.83 -15.82
CA LYS A 77 -13.18 -2.07 -15.54
C LYS A 77 -13.49 -2.06 -14.04
N ASN A 78 -12.55 -2.49 -13.21
CA ASN A 78 -12.70 -2.64 -11.76
C ASN A 78 -11.96 -1.54 -10.96
N SER A 79 -11.71 -0.38 -11.56
CA SER A 79 -10.89 0.67 -10.95
C SER A 79 -11.41 1.18 -9.59
N LYS A 80 -12.73 1.14 -9.37
CA LYS A 80 -13.37 1.60 -8.14
C LYS A 80 -13.04 0.72 -6.91
N ILE A 81 -12.74 -0.54 -7.11
CA ILE A 81 -12.46 -1.52 -6.02
C ILE A 81 -10.96 -1.84 -5.87
N ILE A 82 -10.08 -1.07 -6.50
CA ILE A 82 -8.62 -1.21 -6.35
C ILE A 82 -8.16 -0.42 -5.14
N TYR A 83 -7.37 -1.07 -4.28
CA TYR A 83 -6.77 -0.53 -3.07
C TYR A 83 -5.33 -1.01 -2.91
N THR A 84 -4.60 -0.39 -1.97
CA THR A 84 -3.22 -0.75 -1.63
C THR A 84 -3.12 -1.34 -0.22
N ASP A 85 -1.94 -1.81 0.14
CA ASP A 85 -1.64 -2.24 1.52
C ASP A 85 -1.75 -1.09 2.53
N LEU A 86 -1.48 0.16 2.11
CA LEU A 86 -1.68 1.36 2.94
C LEU A 86 -3.17 1.58 3.25
N ASP A 87 -4.05 1.40 2.28
CA ASP A 87 -5.50 1.52 2.46
C ASP A 87 -6.02 0.45 3.43
N VAL A 88 -5.56 -0.79 3.27
CA VAL A 88 -5.88 -1.87 4.20
C VAL A 88 -5.43 -1.50 5.61
N PHE A 89 -4.18 -1.08 5.77
CA PHE A 89 -3.67 -0.66 7.07
C PHE A 89 -4.55 0.41 7.71
N LYS A 90 -4.85 1.49 6.99
CA LYS A 90 -5.65 2.61 7.51
C LYS A 90 -7.06 2.19 7.93
N SER A 91 -7.65 1.19 7.27
CA SER A 91 -8.98 0.71 7.60
C SER A 91 -9.04 -0.16 8.88
N PHE A 92 -7.91 -0.72 9.31
CA PHE A 92 -7.81 -1.54 10.52
C PHE A 92 -7.19 -0.81 11.70
N PHE A 93 -6.38 0.25 11.44
CA PHE A 93 -5.60 0.92 12.47
C PHE A 93 -5.78 2.43 12.40
N ASN A 94 -6.14 3.04 13.54
CA ASN A 94 -6.27 4.49 13.69
C ASN A 94 -5.02 5.14 14.30
N ASN A 95 -3.90 4.42 14.27
CA ASN A 95 -2.63 4.89 14.80
C ASN A 95 -2.15 6.14 14.09
N GLU A 96 -1.42 6.98 14.80
CA GLU A 96 -0.77 8.15 14.23
C GLU A 96 0.29 7.72 13.21
N CYS A 97 0.26 8.37 12.05
CA CYS A 97 1.21 8.15 10.96
C CYS A 97 1.93 9.45 10.63
N ILE A 98 3.23 9.36 10.45
CA ILE A 98 4.11 10.38 9.89
C ILE A 98 4.59 9.82 8.55
N THR A 99 4.11 10.38 7.45
CA THR A 99 4.45 9.89 6.11
C THR A 99 5.47 10.79 5.44
N ILE A 100 6.54 10.18 4.97
CA ILE A 100 7.64 10.86 4.28
C ILE A 100 7.68 10.35 2.84
N THR A 101 7.54 11.28 1.89
CA THR A 101 7.71 11.01 0.47
C THR A 101 8.66 12.04 -0.16
N GLY A 102 8.97 11.89 -1.42
CA GLY A 102 9.91 12.72 -2.17
C GLY A 102 10.65 11.91 -3.22
N THR A 103 11.50 12.54 -3.99
CA THR A 103 12.38 11.83 -4.93
C THR A 103 13.56 11.24 -4.18
N ASN A 104 14.29 12.06 -3.42
CA ASN A 104 15.50 11.66 -2.69
C ASN A 104 15.36 11.92 -1.19
N GLY A 105 16.19 11.24 -0.39
CA GLY A 105 16.31 11.46 1.05
C GLY A 105 15.26 10.78 1.93
N LYS A 106 14.24 10.14 1.35
CA LYS A 106 13.14 9.50 2.08
C LYS A 106 13.63 8.52 3.15
N SER A 107 14.43 7.55 2.76
CA SER A 107 14.90 6.48 3.66
C SER A 107 15.74 7.02 4.81
N THR A 108 16.66 7.95 4.52
CA THR A 108 17.49 8.60 5.54
C THR A 108 16.64 9.38 6.53
N THR A 109 15.68 10.17 6.05
CA THR A 109 14.81 10.98 6.91
C THR A 109 13.90 10.10 7.76
N CYS A 110 13.34 9.03 7.19
CA CYS A 110 12.53 8.05 7.95
C CYS A 110 13.34 7.38 9.04
N GLN A 111 14.57 6.96 8.73
CA GLN A 111 15.45 6.29 9.68
C GLN A 111 15.85 7.24 10.81
N LEU A 112 16.27 8.46 10.51
CA LEU A 112 16.62 9.47 11.52
C LEU A 112 15.43 9.76 12.44
N LEU A 113 14.26 10.00 11.87
CA LEU A 113 13.06 10.28 12.65
C LEU A 113 12.69 9.09 13.56
N TYR A 114 12.77 7.87 13.03
CA TYR A 114 12.54 6.66 13.79
C TYR A 114 13.48 6.57 14.99
N GLU A 115 14.79 6.80 14.79
CA GLU A 115 15.79 6.71 15.87
C GLU A 115 15.63 7.80 16.91
N VAL A 116 15.38 9.05 16.49
CA VAL A 116 15.17 10.18 17.41
C VAL A 116 13.96 9.91 18.30
N LEU A 117 12.81 9.57 17.71
CA LEU A 117 11.59 9.33 18.47
C LEU A 117 11.72 8.08 19.37
N LYS A 118 12.39 7.05 18.91
CA LYS A 118 12.66 5.85 19.72
C LYS A 118 13.54 6.16 20.94
N LYS A 119 14.59 6.98 20.77
CA LYS A 119 15.41 7.45 21.90
C LYS A 119 14.64 8.27 22.92
N GLN A 120 13.59 8.95 22.50
CA GLN A 120 12.68 9.69 23.38
C GLN A 120 11.61 8.80 24.06
N GLY A 121 11.69 7.48 23.87
CA GLY A 121 10.80 6.52 24.54
C GLY A 121 9.45 6.27 23.84
N TYR A 122 9.22 6.82 22.65
CA TYR A 122 8.00 6.53 21.90
C TYR A 122 7.99 5.10 21.33
N ASP A 123 6.83 4.46 21.28
CA ASP A 123 6.64 3.19 20.58
C ASP A 123 6.50 3.44 19.05
N ILE A 124 7.64 3.48 18.37
CA ILE A 124 7.73 3.80 16.94
C ILE A 124 7.81 2.52 16.11
N LYS A 125 7.13 2.53 14.98
CA LYS A 125 7.18 1.49 13.95
C LYS A 125 7.66 2.10 12.63
N LEU A 126 8.74 1.58 12.06
CA LEU A 126 9.23 1.97 10.74
C LEU A 126 8.64 1.03 9.69
N ALA A 127 7.94 1.58 8.70
CA ALA A 127 7.20 0.80 7.73
C ALA A 127 7.15 1.44 6.33
N GLY A 128 6.69 0.69 5.36
CA GLY A 128 6.46 1.17 3.99
C GLY A 128 7.47 0.65 3.00
N ASN A 129 8.06 1.54 2.22
CA ASN A 129 9.08 1.19 1.22
C ASN A 129 10.42 0.80 1.86
N ILE A 130 10.71 1.34 3.04
CA ILE A 130 11.82 0.95 3.93
C ILE A 130 11.26 0.20 5.15
N GLY A 131 12.12 -0.54 5.83
CA GLY A 131 11.73 -1.32 7.01
C GLY A 131 10.89 -2.53 6.63
N TYR A 132 9.75 -2.67 7.29
CA TYR A 132 8.84 -3.79 7.06
C TYR A 132 7.63 -3.39 6.24
N PRO A 133 7.08 -4.29 5.39
CA PRO A 133 5.77 -4.06 4.80
C PRO A 133 4.74 -3.73 5.88
N ILE A 134 3.95 -2.69 5.69
CA ILE A 134 3.12 -2.12 6.75
C ILE A 134 2.17 -3.14 7.40
N LEU A 135 1.62 -4.08 6.63
CA LEU A 135 0.73 -5.14 7.12
C LEU A 135 1.46 -6.32 7.78
N SER A 136 2.81 -6.31 7.83
CA SER A 136 3.59 -7.31 8.54
C SER A 136 4.04 -6.87 9.94
N ILE A 137 3.81 -5.61 10.29
CA ILE A 137 4.15 -5.07 11.61
C ILE A 137 3.34 -5.80 12.69
N LYS A 138 4.02 -6.22 13.73
CA LYS A 138 3.44 -6.89 14.91
C LYS A 138 3.49 -5.98 16.13
N ASN A 139 2.78 -6.39 17.19
CA ASN A 139 2.80 -5.70 18.48
C ASN A 139 2.44 -4.21 18.35
N ILE A 140 1.38 -3.92 17.59
CA ILE A 140 0.84 -2.58 17.43
C ILE A 140 0.01 -2.26 18.67
N LYS A 141 0.41 -1.23 19.40
CA LYS A 141 -0.32 -0.71 20.56
C LYS A 141 -1.17 0.51 20.14
N PRO A 142 -2.19 0.90 20.91
CA PRO A 142 -3.01 2.08 20.60
C PRO A 142 -2.19 3.37 20.42
N LYS A 143 -1.09 3.51 21.17
CA LYS A 143 -0.19 4.67 21.12
C LYS A 143 1.04 4.46 20.21
N SER A 144 1.13 3.35 19.46
CA SER A 144 2.22 3.17 18.48
C SER A 144 2.13 4.25 17.40
N ILE A 145 3.24 4.89 17.06
CA ILE A 145 3.35 5.86 15.99
C ILE A 145 4.06 5.20 14.81
N PHE A 146 3.57 5.42 13.62
CA PHE A 146 4.15 4.87 12.40
C PHE A 146 4.93 5.94 11.64
N VAL A 147 6.21 5.71 11.39
CA VAL A 147 7.00 6.43 10.41
C VAL A 147 6.95 5.63 9.11
N ILE A 148 6.34 6.21 8.08
CA ILE A 148 6.04 5.52 6.83
C ILE A 148 6.81 6.16 5.68
N GLU A 149 7.72 5.41 5.07
CA GLU A 149 8.26 5.79 3.77
C GLU A 149 7.25 5.42 2.68
N ALA A 150 6.69 6.43 2.00
CA ALA A 150 5.75 6.20 0.91
C ALA A 150 6.39 6.53 -0.45
N SER A 151 6.49 5.51 -1.31
CA SER A 151 6.88 5.71 -2.72
C SER A 151 5.70 6.24 -3.54
N SER A 152 6.00 6.90 -4.67
CA SER A 152 4.95 7.31 -5.61
C SER A 152 4.10 6.14 -6.13
N TYR A 153 4.67 4.94 -6.20
CA TYR A 153 3.97 3.73 -6.63
C TYR A 153 2.93 3.26 -5.60
N GLN A 154 3.22 3.39 -4.29
CA GLN A 154 2.27 3.08 -3.22
C GLN A 154 1.14 4.11 -3.19
N LEU A 155 1.47 5.39 -3.28
CA LEU A 155 0.48 6.47 -3.24
C LEU A 155 -0.43 6.51 -4.47
N GLN A 156 0.07 6.15 -5.66
CA GLN A 156 -0.65 6.22 -6.93
C GLN A 156 -2.02 5.54 -6.94
N TYR A 157 -2.20 4.48 -6.18
CA TYR A 157 -3.44 3.69 -6.15
C TYR A 157 -4.12 3.70 -4.79
N SER A 158 -3.54 4.38 -3.80
CA SER A 158 -4.12 4.56 -2.49
C SER A 158 -5.32 5.53 -2.55
N LYS A 159 -6.36 5.26 -1.76
CA LYS A 159 -7.62 6.02 -1.75
C LYS A 159 -8.10 6.40 -0.37
N ILE A 160 -7.77 5.60 0.63
CA ILE A 160 -8.28 5.73 2.01
C ILE A 160 -7.16 6.19 2.93
N PHE A 161 -5.92 5.84 2.57
CA PHE A 161 -4.77 6.15 3.41
C PHE A 161 -4.61 7.65 3.62
N SER A 162 -4.48 8.03 4.87
CA SER A 162 -4.20 9.40 5.29
C SER A 162 -3.28 9.38 6.50
N SER A 163 -2.43 10.38 6.61
CA SER A 163 -1.50 10.55 7.73
C SER A 163 -1.85 11.80 8.53
N LYS A 164 -1.54 11.78 9.82
CA LYS A 164 -1.64 12.97 10.67
C LYS A 164 -0.61 14.04 10.25
N TYR A 165 0.61 13.58 9.94
CA TYR A 165 1.69 14.41 9.45
C TYR A 165 2.22 13.83 8.15
N SER A 166 2.49 14.68 7.18
CA SER A 166 3.11 14.29 5.91
C SER A 166 4.08 15.33 5.43
N THR A 167 5.15 14.89 4.79
CA THR A 167 6.13 15.76 4.17
C THR A 167 6.58 15.24 2.81
N ILE A 168 6.77 16.18 1.89
CA ILE A 168 7.40 15.94 0.59
C ILE A 168 8.77 16.63 0.64
N LEU A 169 9.84 15.84 0.73
CA LEU A 169 11.20 16.36 0.92
C LEU A 169 11.68 17.18 -0.29
N ASN A 170 11.45 16.65 -1.46
CA ASN A 170 11.81 17.26 -2.73
C ASN A 170 11.11 16.56 -3.90
N ILE A 171 11.06 17.25 -5.04
CA ILE A 171 10.53 16.70 -6.29
C ILE A 171 11.54 16.97 -7.40
N LYS A 172 12.04 15.89 -8.01
CA LYS A 172 12.84 15.89 -9.24
C LYS A 172 12.24 14.92 -10.23
N PRO A 173 12.43 15.05 -11.54
CA PRO A 173 11.97 14.07 -12.52
C PRO A 173 12.47 12.68 -12.16
N ASP A 174 11.54 11.74 -11.96
CA ASP A 174 11.84 10.35 -11.62
C ASP A 174 10.64 9.47 -12.01
N HIS A 175 10.90 8.21 -12.33
CA HIS A 175 9.86 7.23 -12.66
C HIS A 175 8.88 7.67 -13.77
N LEU A 176 9.35 8.45 -14.75
CA LEU A 176 8.52 8.97 -15.83
C LEU A 176 8.01 7.85 -16.76
N GLU A 177 8.71 6.72 -16.84
CA GLU A 177 8.23 5.50 -17.52
C GLU A 177 6.92 4.97 -16.93
N ARG A 178 6.66 5.29 -15.65
CA ARG A 178 5.44 4.93 -14.93
C ARG A 178 4.40 6.04 -14.93
N HIS A 179 4.81 7.26 -14.57
CA HIS A 179 3.92 8.40 -14.36
C HIS A 179 3.68 9.22 -15.63
N LYS A 180 4.45 8.97 -16.72
CA LYS A 180 4.40 9.62 -18.03
C LYS A 180 4.90 11.06 -18.01
N THR A 181 4.45 11.90 -17.07
CA THR A 181 4.83 13.31 -16.96
C THR A 181 5.23 13.67 -15.53
N LEU A 182 6.05 14.71 -15.38
CA LEU A 182 6.39 15.25 -14.07
C LEU A 182 5.13 15.71 -13.31
N LYS A 183 4.16 16.27 -14.02
CA LYS A 183 2.87 16.70 -13.43
C LYS A 183 2.11 15.55 -12.78
N GLU A 184 2.02 14.40 -13.46
CA GLU A 184 1.38 13.20 -12.90
C GLU A 184 2.18 12.61 -11.74
N TYR A 185 3.52 12.66 -11.80
CA TYR A 185 4.38 12.24 -10.68
C TYR A 185 4.16 13.13 -9.45
N ILE A 186 4.12 14.44 -9.62
CA ILE A 186 3.80 15.41 -8.56
C ILE A 186 2.44 15.08 -7.95
N LYS A 187 1.39 15.02 -8.78
CA LYS A 187 0.02 14.71 -8.34
C LYS A 187 -0.12 13.44 -7.51
N THR A 188 0.77 12.46 -7.72
CA THR A 188 0.74 11.22 -6.95
C THR A 188 1.23 11.38 -5.51
N LYS A 189 1.93 12.47 -5.19
CA LYS A 189 2.49 12.71 -3.86
C LYS A 189 1.63 13.65 -3.00
N PHE A 190 0.70 14.34 -3.63
CA PHE A 190 -0.33 15.16 -2.99
C PHE A 190 -1.66 14.41 -2.88
#